data_fea9cafd70a9beaf186e646ed76933c7
#
_entry.id   fea9cafd70a9beaf186e646ed76933c7
#
_cell.length_a   1.000
_cell.length_b   1.000
_cell.length_c   1.000
_cell.angle_alpha   90.00
_cell.angle_beta   90.00
_cell.angle_gamma   90.00
#
_symmetry.space_group_name_H-M   'P 1'
#
loop_
_entity.id
_entity.type
_entity.pdbx_description
1 polymer ?
#
loop_
_entity_poly.entity_id
_entity_poly.type
_entity_poly.pdbx_seq_one_letter_code
_entity_poly.pdbx_strand_id
1 'polypeptide(L)'
;MERIYNVDWIKDSIVGNLERNFGCTLDEATEEQIYQAVALTVRDQIMDKFVESRHLRHAEKSRRVYYLSVEFLMGRALHNNILNLMRTKDYQQALSELNISMDAIAEQESDPGLGNGGLGRLAACFLDSLATLDMPAMGCSIGY
;
A
#
# COMPACT_ATOMS: atom_id res chain seq x y z
N MET A 1 13.08 -15.78 -9.33
CA MET A 1 12.75 -16.53 -8.11
C MET A 1 11.60 -15.80 -7.42
N GLU A 2 10.44 -16.41 -7.40
CA GLU A 2 9.26 -15.80 -6.81
C GLU A 2 9.43 -15.73 -5.29
N ARG A 3 9.28 -14.55 -4.68
CA ARG A 3 9.36 -14.40 -3.22
C ARG A 3 8.11 -15.02 -2.58
N ILE A 4 8.32 -15.82 -1.55
CA ILE A 4 7.22 -16.40 -0.78
C ILE A 4 6.89 -15.43 0.35
N TYR A 5 5.70 -14.83 0.27
CA TYR A 5 5.17 -13.91 1.27
C TYR A 5 4.25 -14.68 2.24
N ASN A 6 4.86 -15.41 3.18
CA ASN A 6 4.11 -16.10 4.24
C ASN A 6 4.07 -15.27 5.53
N VAL A 7 3.41 -15.80 6.57
CA VAL A 7 3.27 -15.15 7.88
C VAL A 7 4.62 -14.80 8.50
N ASP A 8 5.60 -15.73 8.41
CA ASP A 8 6.93 -15.50 8.98
C ASP A 8 7.67 -14.38 8.25
N TRP A 9 7.59 -14.36 6.92
CA TRP A 9 8.16 -13.27 6.13
C TRP A 9 7.57 -11.91 6.51
N ILE A 10 6.24 -11.85 6.74
CA ILE A 10 5.56 -10.61 7.14
C ILE A 10 6.08 -10.14 8.50
N LYS A 11 6.18 -11.04 9.48
CA LYS A 11 6.73 -10.72 10.81
C LYS A 11 8.16 -10.20 10.73
N ASP A 12 9.03 -10.95 10.04
CA ASP A 12 10.45 -10.59 9.87
C ASP A 12 10.60 -9.25 9.15
N SER A 13 9.75 -8.99 8.15
CA SER A 13 9.75 -7.73 7.42
C SER A 13 9.33 -6.56 8.31
N ILE A 14 8.29 -6.71 9.13
CA ILE A 14 7.83 -5.67 10.06
C ILE A 14 8.94 -5.34 11.08
N VAL A 15 9.47 -6.38 11.75
CA VAL A 15 10.56 -6.19 12.73
C VAL A 15 11.78 -5.58 12.06
N GLY A 16 12.21 -6.11 10.93
CA GLY A 16 13.34 -5.57 10.19
C GLY A 16 13.14 -4.15 9.69
N ASN A 17 11.90 -3.74 9.37
CA ASN A 17 11.59 -2.34 9.05
C ASN A 17 11.68 -1.42 10.26
N LEU A 18 11.27 -1.88 11.45
CA LEU A 18 11.46 -1.13 12.70
C LEU A 18 12.94 -0.90 13.00
N GLU A 19 13.75 -1.96 12.93
CA GLU A 19 15.19 -1.87 13.21
C GLU A 19 15.93 -0.97 12.22
N ARG A 20 15.69 -1.15 10.92
CA ARG A 20 16.44 -0.44 9.86
C ARG A 20 16.01 0.99 9.64
N ASN A 21 14.72 1.29 9.78
CA ASN A 21 14.21 2.63 9.46
C ASN A 21 14.01 3.50 10.70
N PHE A 22 13.80 2.89 11.87
CA PHE A 22 13.53 3.64 13.12
C PHE A 22 14.56 3.37 14.22
N GLY A 23 15.42 2.35 14.07
CA GLY A 23 16.45 2.03 15.04
C GLY A 23 15.90 1.56 16.39
N CYS A 24 14.71 0.94 16.40
CA CYS A 24 14.05 0.47 17.62
C CYS A 24 13.56 -0.98 17.46
N THR A 25 13.39 -1.64 18.59
CA THR A 25 12.76 -2.95 18.67
C THR A 25 11.23 -2.82 18.71
N LEU A 26 10.52 -3.93 18.55
CA LEU A 26 9.05 -3.92 18.59
C LEU A 26 8.51 -3.37 19.93
N ASP A 27 9.15 -3.72 21.04
CA ASP A 27 8.73 -3.29 22.39
C ASP A 27 8.98 -1.81 22.67
N GLU A 28 9.90 -1.20 21.91
CA GLU A 28 10.24 0.23 22.02
C GLU A 28 9.45 1.10 21.03
N ALA A 29 8.85 0.48 20.02
CA ALA A 29 8.21 1.18 18.92
C ALA A 29 6.88 1.81 19.32
N THR A 30 6.62 3.01 18.82
CA THR A 30 5.29 3.63 18.92
C THR A 30 4.31 3.00 17.92
N GLU A 31 3.02 3.15 18.16
CA GLU A 31 1.97 2.66 17.23
C GLU A 31 2.14 3.25 15.81
N GLU A 32 2.54 4.52 15.71
CA GLU A 32 2.83 5.16 14.43
C GLU A 32 4.03 4.51 13.72
N GLN A 33 5.10 4.19 14.42
CA GLN A 33 6.26 3.50 13.86
C GLN A 33 5.90 2.08 13.41
N ILE A 34 5.08 1.37 14.19
CA ILE A 34 4.56 0.05 13.83
C ILE A 34 3.69 0.15 12.57
N TYR A 35 2.77 1.12 12.50
CA TYR A 35 1.99 1.39 11.30
C TYR A 35 2.88 1.60 10.08
N GLN A 36 3.89 2.44 10.19
CA GLN A 36 4.83 2.72 9.08
C GLN A 36 5.62 1.47 8.68
N ALA A 37 6.06 0.64 9.62
CA ALA A 37 6.73 -0.62 9.33
C ALA A 37 5.83 -1.62 8.59
N VAL A 38 4.55 -1.72 9.00
CA VAL A 38 3.54 -2.52 8.30
C VAL A 38 3.28 -1.98 6.89
N ALA A 39 3.12 -0.66 6.75
CA ALA A 39 2.90 -0.02 5.46
C ALA A 39 4.09 -0.23 4.50
N LEU A 40 5.32 -0.18 4.98
CA LEU A 40 6.52 -0.50 4.21
C LEU A 40 6.54 -1.98 3.78
N THR A 41 6.14 -2.90 4.65
CA THR A 41 6.04 -4.33 4.34
C THR A 41 4.99 -4.60 3.24
N VAL A 42 3.85 -3.93 3.29
CA VAL A 42 2.81 -3.98 2.23
C VAL A 42 3.34 -3.38 0.93
N ARG A 43 4.01 -2.22 1.01
CA ARG A 43 4.60 -1.56 -0.16
C ARG A 43 5.60 -2.46 -0.89
N ASP A 44 6.44 -3.18 -0.17
CA ASP A 44 7.45 -4.06 -0.79
C ASP A 44 6.80 -5.17 -1.62
N GLN A 45 5.69 -5.75 -1.17
CA GLN A 45 4.92 -6.71 -1.95
C GLN A 45 4.28 -6.08 -3.20
N ILE A 46 3.74 -4.85 -3.06
CA ILE A 46 3.17 -4.12 -4.20
C ILE A 46 4.26 -3.79 -5.22
N MET A 47 5.46 -3.39 -4.77
CA MET A 47 6.55 -3.02 -5.66
C MET A 47 7.08 -4.17 -6.50
N ASP A 48 7.11 -5.39 -5.99
CA ASP A 48 7.47 -6.56 -6.79
C ASP A 48 6.48 -6.75 -7.96
N LYS A 49 5.17 -6.67 -7.70
CA LYS A 49 4.12 -6.72 -8.74
C LYS A 49 4.19 -5.52 -9.68
N PHE A 50 4.51 -4.34 -9.17
CA PHE A 50 4.66 -3.13 -9.98
C PHE A 50 5.81 -3.27 -10.98
N VAL A 51 6.96 -3.81 -10.55
CA VAL A 51 8.12 -4.06 -11.42
C VAL A 51 7.76 -5.06 -12.51
N GLU A 52 7.11 -6.17 -12.16
CA GLU A 52 6.64 -7.17 -13.12
C GLU A 52 5.70 -6.56 -14.17
N SER A 53 4.66 -5.87 -13.73
CA SER A 53 3.71 -5.19 -14.61
C SER A 53 4.37 -4.16 -15.51
N ARG A 54 5.41 -3.47 -15.01
CA ARG A 54 6.18 -2.51 -15.81
C ARG A 54 6.96 -3.21 -16.94
N HIS A 55 7.59 -4.34 -16.63
CA HIS A 55 8.30 -5.13 -17.65
C HIS A 55 7.35 -5.66 -18.73
N LEU A 56 6.23 -6.23 -18.34
CA LEU A 56 5.21 -6.72 -19.28
C LEU A 56 4.70 -5.59 -20.20
N ARG A 57 4.35 -4.45 -19.64
CA ARG A 57 3.90 -3.29 -20.43
C ARG A 57 4.93 -2.79 -21.44
N HIS A 58 6.22 -2.83 -21.08
CA HIS A 58 7.29 -2.46 -22.01
C HIS A 58 7.42 -3.46 -23.16
N ALA A 59 7.32 -4.74 -22.87
CA ALA A 59 7.40 -5.80 -23.86
C ALA A 59 6.23 -5.74 -24.87
N GLU A 60 5.01 -5.51 -24.35
CA GLU A 60 3.78 -5.50 -25.15
C GLU A 60 3.49 -4.15 -25.83
N LYS A 61 4.25 -3.10 -25.52
CA LYS A 61 4.02 -1.72 -26.00
C LYS A 61 2.59 -1.24 -25.78
N SER A 62 1.98 -1.65 -24.66
CA SER A 62 0.58 -1.36 -24.34
C SER A 62 0.33 0.14 -24.18
N ARG A 63 -0.87 0.59 -24.59
CA ARG A 63 -1.30 1.98 -24.39
C ARG A 63 -1.54 2.25 -22.92
N ARG A 64 -1.31 3.49 -22.48
CA ARG A 64 -1.56 3.93 -21.10
C ARG A 64 -2.61 5.02 -21.07
N VAL A 65 -3.42 5.00 -20.03
CA VAL A 65 -4.33 6.09 -19.70
C VAL A 65 -3.63 7.00 -18.69
N TYR A 66 -3.62 8.29 -18.94
CA TYR A 66 -3.14 9.30 -18.01
C TYR A 66 -4.34 10.14 -17.56
N TYR A 67 -4.66 10.05 -16.27
CA TYR A 67 -5.74 10.83 -15.67
C TYR A 67 -5.15 12.05 -14.98
N LEU A 68 -5.40 13.24 -15.51
CA LEU A 68 -4.89 14.48 -14.96
C LEU A 68 -5.95 15.10 -14.06
N SER A 69 -5.60 15.34 -12.80
CA SER A 69 -6.46 16.06 -11.85
C SER A 69 -5.61 16.87 -10.88
N VAL A 70 -6.12 18.00 -10.45
CA VAL A 70 -5.52 18.79 -9.36
C VAL A 70 -5.87 18.24 -7.99
N GLU A 71 -6.85 17.34 -7.92
CA GLU A 71 -7.31 16.70 -6.69
C GLU A 71 -7.40 15.19 -6.84
N PHE A 72 -6.95 14.46 -5.80
CA PHE A 72 -7.13 13.02 -5.64
C PHE A 72 -7.47 12.73 -4.18
N LEU A 73 -8.75 12.51 -3.88
CA LEU A 73 -9.23 12.20 -2.53
C LEU A 73 -9.32 10.68 -2.35
N MET A 74 -8.17 10.04 -2.10
CA MET A 74 -8.04 8.58 -2.07
C MET A 74 -8.59 7.97 -0.78
N GLY A 75 -8.35 8.61 0.37
CA GLY A 75 -8.64 8.04 1.68
C GLY A 75 -7.62 7.01 2.13
N ARG A 76 -7.85 6.39 3.28
CA ARG A 76 -6.98 5.36 3.89
C ARG A 76 -6.82 4.16 2.97
N ALA A 77 -5.60 3.68 2.79
CA ALA A 77 -5.24 2.70 1.78
C ALA A 77 -4.68 1.38 2.34
N LEU A 78 -4.19 1.35 3.59
CA LEU A 78 -3.50 0.20 4.15
C LEU A 78 -4.36 -1.07 4.08
N HIS A 79 -5.56 -1.02 4.64
CA HIS A 79 -6.46 -2.18 4.68
C HIS A 79 -6.88 -2.63 3.28
N ASN A 80 -7.20 -1.66 2.40
CA ASN A 80 -7.57 -1.94 1.01
C ASN A 80 -6.42 -2.59 0.23
N ASN A 81 -5.18 -2.15 0.44
CA ASN A 81 -4.01 -2.75 -0.19
C ASN A 81 -3.76 -4.19 0.27
N ILE A 82 -3.89 -4.47 1.58
CA ILE A 82 -3.78 -5.84 2.12
C ILE A 82 -4.87 -6.74 1.53
N LEU A 83 -6.10 -6.23 1.40
CA LEU A 83 -7.21 -6.95 0.79
C LEU A 83 -6.93 -7.28 -0.69
N ASN A 84 -6.48 -6.29 -1.46
CA ASN A 84 -6.16 -6.45 -2.89
C ASN A 84 -4.96 -7.37 -3.14
N LEU A 85 -4.03 -7.47 -2.19
CA LEU A 85 -2.96 -8.47 -2.21
C LEU A 85 -3.47 -9.89 -1.89
N MET A 86 -4.74 -10.06 -1.50
CA MET A 86 -5.35 -11.32 -1.05
C MET A 86 -4.64 -11.92 0.16
N ARG A 87 -4.10 -11.08 1.05
CA ARG A 87 -3.26 -11.46 2.19
C ARG A 87 -3.86 -11.11 3.56
N THR A 88 -5.15 -10.78 3.63
CA THR A 88 -5.80 -10.35 4.87
C THR A 88 -5.57 -11.33 6.03
N LYS A 89 -5.73 -12.63 5.78
CA LYS A 89 -5.53 -13.67 6.83
C LYS A 89 -4.07 -13.74 7.30
N ASP A 90 -3.13 -13.66 6.37
CA ASP A 90 -1.70 -13.75 6.67
C ASP A 90 -1.26 -12.55 7.52
N TYR A 91 -1.72 -11.33 7.18
CA TYR A 91 -1.45 -10.13 7.98
C TYR A 91 -2.13 -10.17 9.34
N GLN A 92 -3.38 -10.60 9.42
CA GLN A 92 -4.08 -10.76 10.70
C GLN A 92 -3.35 -11.73 11.62
N GLN A 93 -2.89 -12.87 11.09
CA GLN A 93 -2.12 -13.84 11.85
C GLN A 93 -0.76 -13.28 12.29
N ALA A 94 0.01 -12.69 11.36
CA ALA A 94 1.31 -12.12 11.66
C ALA A 94 1.25 -11.05 12.74
N LEU A 95 0.29 -10.13 12.65
CA LEU A 95 0.09 -9.06 13.63
C LEU A 95 -0.36 -9.63 14.99
N SER A 96 -1.27 -10.61 14.99
CA SER A 96 -1.69 -11.30 16.22
C SER A 96 -0.52 -11.99 16.93
N GLU A 97 0.36 -12.66 16.19
CA GLU A 97 1.55 -13.32 16.74
C GLU A 97 2.59 -12.31 17.28
N LEU A 98 2.60 -11.08 16.76
CA LEU A 98 3.41 -9.98 17.27
C LEU A 98 2.70 -9.17 18.38
N ASN A 99 1.51 -9.57 18.82
CA ASN A 99 0.66 -8.84 19.78
C ASN A 99 0.30 -7.42 19.31
N ILE A 100 0.17 -7.20 18.01
CA ILE A 100 -0.22 -5.92 17.41
C ILE A 100 -1.70 -5.96 17.03
N SER A 101 -2.46 -4.94 17.40
CA SER A 101 -3.85 -4.75 16.96
C SER A 101 -3.88 -4.11 15.57
N MET A 102 -4.52 -4.77 14.60
CA MET A 102 -4.72 -4.21 13.26
C MET A 102 -5.52 -2.91 13.30
N ASP A 103 -6.55 -2.84 14.17
CA ASP A 103 -7.39 -1.66 14.29
C ASP A 103 -6.61 -0.48 14.88
N ALA A 104 -5.77 -0.73 15.90
CA ALA A 104 -4.95 0.31 16.51
C ALA A 104 -3.97 0.93 15.50
N ILE A 105 -3.29 0.12 14.69
CA ILE A 105 -2.39 0.63 13.67
C ILE A 105 -3.12 1.30 12.50
N ALA A 106 -4.31 0.83 12.14
CA ALA A 106 -5.12 1.46 11.09
C ALA A 106 -5.58 2.88 11.48
N GLU A 107 -5.78 3.14 12.78
CA GLU A 107 -6.09 4.49 13.27
C GLU A 107 -4.93 5.48 13.14
N GLN A 108 -3.70 4.99 13.04
CA GLN A 108 -2.51 5.84 12.82
C GLN A 108 -2.41 6.31 11.35
N GLU A 109 -3.14 5.70 10.41
CA GLU A 109 -3.13 6.11 9.02
C GLU A 109 -3.82 7.46 8.85
N SER A 110 -3.05 8.49 8.49
CA SER A 110 -3.63 9.78 8.06
C SER A 110 -4.35 9.61 6.72
N ASP A 111 -5.45 10.32 6.52
CA ASP A 111 -6.17 10.30 5.25
C ASP A 111 -5.34 10.94 4.12
N PRO A 112 -4.78 10.19 3.18
CA PRO A 112 -4.13 10.75 2.01
C PRO A 112 -5.19 11.34 1.08
N GLY A 113 -5.46 12.61 1.25
CA GLY A 113 -6.48 13.33 0.50
C GLY A 113 -5.95 14.66 -0.02
N LEU A 114 -5.70 14.74 -1.31
CA LEU A 114 -5.42 16.00 -2.00
C LEU A 114 -6.71 16.56 -2.57
N GLY A 115 -7.31 17.49 -1.84
CA GLY A 115 -8.60 18.09 -2.23
C GLY A 115 -9.69 17.87 -1.18
N ASN A 116 -10.88 18.41 -1.43
CA ASN A 116 -11.96 18.43 -0.45
C ASN A 116 -13.36 18.22 -1.03
N GLY A 117 -13.49 17.74 -2.25
CA GLY A 117 -14.80 17.67 -2.90
C GLY A 117 -14.96 16.56 -3.92
N GLY A 118 -16.04 16.68 -4.69
CA GLY A 118 -16.45 15.70 -5.70
C GLY A 118 -15.43 15.49 -6.81
N LEU A 119 -14.64 16.51 -7.15
CA LEU A 119 -13.59 16.40 -8.16
C LEU A 119 -12.51 15.39 -7.74
N GLY A 120 -12.01 15.51 -6.52
CA GLY A 120 -10.99 14.60 -5.98
C GLY A 120 -11.52 13.19 -5.77
N ARG A 121 -12.77 13.04 -5.31
CA ARG A 121 -13.39 11.72 -5.15
C ARG A 121 -13.68 11.05 -6.49
N LEU A 122 -14.10 11.82 -7.51
CA LEU A 122 -14.30 11.31 -8.86
C LEU A 122 -12.99 10.76 -9.44
N ALA A 123 -11.89 11.48 -9.28
CA ALA A 123 -10.56 11.04 -9.71
C ALA A 123 -10.17 9.71 -9.05
N ALA A 124 -10.37 9.56 -7.75
CA ALA A 124 -10.13 8.32 -7.02
C ALA A 124 -10.99 7.16 -7.55
N CYS A 125 -12.29 7.38 -7.77
CA CYS A 125 -13.19 6.37 -8.31
C CYS A 125 -12.83 5.95 -9.75
N PHE A 126 -12.34 6.87 -10.58
CA PHE A 126 -11.88 6.52 -11.93
C PHE A 126 -10.61 5.68 -11.90
N LEU A 127 -9.66 5.95 -11.00
CA LEU A 127 -8.47 5.11 -10.85
C LEU A 127 -8.84 3.69 -10.39
N ASP A 128 -9.77 3.55 -9.46
CA ASP A 128 -10.30 2.23 -9.04
C ASP A 128 -10.98 1.49 -10.19
N SER A 129 -11.78 2.20 -11.00
CA SER A 129 -12.45 1.60 -12.15
C SER A 129 -11.45 1.16 -13.22
N LEU A 130 -10.42 1.95 -13.49
CA LEU A 130 -9.36 1.60 -14.44
C LEU A 130 -8.58 0.37 -13.96
N ALA A 131 -8.29 0.27 -12.66
CA ALA A 131 -7.65 -0.90 -12.07
C ALA A 131 -8.54 -2.14 -12.17
N THR A 132 -9.84 -2.03 -11.91
CA THR A 132 -10.82 -3.13 -12.04
C THR A 132 -10.95 -3.66 -13.48
N LEU A 133 -10.74 -2.77 -14.46
CA LEU A 133 -10.78 -3.12 -15.88
C LEU A 133 -9.42 -3.57 -16.44
N ASP A 134 -8.43 -3.78 -15.58
CA ASP A 134 -7.04 -4.12 -15.97
C ASP A 134 -6.42 -3.14 -16.99
N MET A 135 -6.85 -1.89 -16.97
CA MET A 135 -6.34 -0.85 -17.86
C MET A 135 -5.09 -0.21 -17.27
N PRO A 136 -3.94 -0.21 -17.99
CA PRO A 136 -2.73 0.47 -17.53
C PRO A 136 -2.99 1.97 -17.41
N ALA A 137 -3.04 2.48 -16.20
CA ALA A 137 -3.36 3.87 -15.93
C ALA A 137 -2.38 4.52 -14.95
N MET A 138 -2.30 5.85 -15.00
CA MET A 138 -1.54 6.66 -14.06
C MET A 138 -2.29 7.95 -13.76
N GLY A 139 -2.49 8.23 -12.47
CA GLY A 139 -2.96 9.53 -12.01
C GLY A 139 -1.80 10.53 -11.99
N CYS A 140 -2.03 11.71 -12.53
CA CYS A 140 -1.05 12.80 -12.55
C CYS A 140 -1.66 14.03 -11.90
N SER A 141 -0.94 14.60 -10.93
CA SER A 141 -1.32 15.82 -10.23
C SER A 141 -0.16 16.83 -10.24
N ILE A 142 -0.42 18.03 -9.72
CA ILE A 142 0.62 19.02 -9.47
C ILE A 142 1.30 18.76 -8.14
N GLY A 143 2.62 18.99 -8.07
CA GLY A 143 3.35 19.03 -6.80
C GLY A 143 3.15 20.39 -6.13
N TYR A 144 2.80 20.36 -4.88
CA TYR A 144 2.66 21.56 -4.05
C TYR A 144 3.93 21.83 -3.26
#